data_5809090d019818355196361b333a137e
#
_entry.id   5809090d019818355196361b333a137e
#
_cell.length_a   1.000
_cell.length_b   1.000
_cell.length_c   1.000
_cell.angle_alpha   90.00
_cell.angle_beta   90.00
_cell.angle_gamma   90.00
#
_symmetry.space_group_name_H-M   'P 1'
#
loop_
_entity.id
_entity.type
_entity.pdbx_description
1 polymer ?
#
loop_
_entity_poly.entity_id
_entity_poly.type
_entity_poly.pdbx_seq_one_letter_code
_entity_poly.pdbx_strand_id
1 'polypeptide(L)'
;MSPWPILSPIPTLKLQIRSGELLYISLKNSRIDRYYFFRNKGNELVKTFKRILFSGMSLSLLLLLTGCVGRDKAGNPSGIIWDVLGQPMADSIQFFAKNSGLGYGLAIIIVTLIVRLIIFPLGIYQSWKATLQSEKMNYFKPIFAPIQERINNAETQEEKLAAQQELMAAQRENGLSMFGGIGCLPLLIQMPFFSALFFAAQYTNGVASSTFLGINLGKPSLALTLIVGVLYYIQSLLSLHGIEDETQKAQMKSATYMSPIMIVVFSFMSPAAVTLYWVVGGFVQIIQQFIINYLMRPRIRKQVAEE
;
A
#
# COMPACT_ATOMS: atom_id res chain seq x y z
N MET A 1 54.26 7.13 41.36
CA MET A 1 54.32 5.76 41.94
C MET A 1 52.86 5.29 42.13
N SER A 2 52.30 4.55 41.23
CA SER A 2 51.00 3.90 41.39
C SER A 2 51.17 2.44 40.99
N PRO A 3 50.80 1.46 41.84
CA PRO A 3 50.99 0.05 41.57
C PRO A 3 49.85 -0.43 40.64
N TRP A 4 50.23 -1.29 39.70
CA TRP A 4 49.35 -1.99 38.77
C TRP A 4 48.41 -2.95 39.52
N PRO A 5 47.15 -3.12 39.07
CA PRO A 5 46.26 -4.13 39.66
C PRO A 5 46.66 -5.54 39.20
N ILE A 6 46.73 -6.42 40.16
CA ILE A 6 47.06 -7.83 40.10
C ILE A 6 46.13 -8.55 39.12
N LEU A 7 46.70 -9.23 38.12
CA LEU A 7 46.06 -10.16 37.23
C LEU A 7 45.36 -11.26 38.03
N SER A 8 44.06 -11.35 37.90
CA SER A 8 43.25 -12.46 38.42
C SER A 8 43.55 -13.77 37.64
N PRO A 9 43.53 -14.92 38.31
CA PRO A 9 43.98 -16.18 37.73
C PRO A 9 43.14 -16.61 36.51
N ILE A 10 43.84 -17.12 35.49
CA ILE A 10 43.30 -17.68 34.28
C ILE A 10 42.41 -18.88 34.64
N PRO A 11 41.18 -18.99 34.13
CA PRO A 11 40.34 -20.13 34.44
C PRO A 11 40.87 -21.40 33.79
N THR A 12 41.05 -22.45 34.61
CA THR A 12 41.53 -23.76 34.22
C THR A 12 40.54 -24.48 33.29
N LEU A 13 41.05 -24.87 32.15
CA LEU A 13 40.32 -25.66 31.13
C LEU A 13 40.24 -27.13 31.61
N LYS A 14 39.06 -27.64 31.93
CA LYS A 14 38.86 -29.10 32.12
C LYS A 14 38.25 -29.67 30.83
N LEU A 15 39.04 -30.43 30.10
CA LEU A 15 38.61 -31.27 28.98
C LEU A 15 38.01 -32.57 29.53
N GLN A 16 36.75 -32.83 29.27
CA GLN A 16 36.12 -34.11 29.53
C GLN A 16 35.63 -34.67 28.20
N ILE A 17 36.31 -35.71 27.73
CA ILE A 17 35.95 -36.43 26.49
C ILE A 17 34.99 -37.55 26.88
N ARG A 18 33.78 -37.52 26.39
CA ARG A 18 32.84 -38.64 26.36
C ARG A 18 32.49 -38.95 24.90
N SER A 19 32.59 -40.21 24.59
CA SER A 19 32.50 -40.78 23.25
C SER A 19 31.30 -40.24 22.42
N GLY A 20 31.61 -39.57 21.31
CA GLY A 20 30.75 -39.55 20.14
C GLY A 20 29.91 -38.29 19.89
N GLU A 21 29.99 -37.23 20.70
CA GLU A 21 29.25 -35.98 20.46
C GLU A 21 30.10 -34.71 20.66
N LEU A 22 29.73 -33.69 19.90
CA LEU A 22 30.39 -32.39 19.77
C LEU A 22 30.87 -31.77 21.07
N LEU A 23 32.09 -31.24 21.05
CA LEU A 23 32.79 -30.59 22.15
C LEU A 23 32.01 -29.38 22.65
N TYR A 24 31.39 -29.43 23.81
CA TYR A 24 30.83 -28.28 24.50
C TYR A 24 31.88 -27.74 25.48
N ILE A 25 32.47 -26.56 25.17
CA ILE A 25 33.36 -25.89 26.11
C ILE A 25 32.49 -25.04 27.06
N SER A 26 32.25 -25.54 28.27
CA SER A 26 31.58 -24.76 29.32
C SER A 26 32.56 -23.91 30.08
N LEU A 27 32.68 -22.67 29.74
CA LEU A 27 33.33 -21.64 30.54
C LEU A 27 32.38 -21.15 31.65
N LYS A 28 32.49 -21.80 32.83
CA LYS A 28 31.70 -21.40 34.00
C LYS A 28 32.22 -20.07 34.59
N ASN A 29 31.85 -18.95 33.95
CA ASN A 29 32.06 -17.62 34.51
C ASN A 29 30.68 -16.98 34.76
N SER A 30 30.25 -17.02 36.00
CA SER A 30 28.89 -16.64 36.45
C SER A 30 28.44 -15.19 36.14
N ARG A 31 29.33 -14.34 35.65
CA ARG A 31 29.03 -12.99 35.20
C ARG A 31 28.78 -12.93 33.69
N ILE A 32 29.53 -13.69 32.90
CA ILE A 32 29.40 -13.76 31.42
C ILE A 32 28.14 -14.49 31.06
N ASP A 33 27.84 -15.63 31.70
CA ASP A 33 26.61 -16.41 31.46
C ASP A 33 25.36 -15.61 31.83
N ARG A 34 25.39 -14.79 32.89
CA ARG A 34 24.29 -13.88 33.24
C ARG A 34 24.07 -12.80 32.16
N TYR A 35 25.16 -12.23 31.64
CA TYR A 35 25.07 -11.20 30.60
C TYR A 35 24.48 -11.73 29.28
N TYR A 36 24.91 -12.90 28.84
CA TYR A 36 24.35 -13.56 27.65
C TYR A 36 22.91 -14.02 27.86
N PHE A 37 22.56 -14.52 29.04
CA PHE A 37 21.21 -14.94 29.38
C PHE A 37 20.23 -13.75 29.38
N PHE A 38 20.58 -12.60 29.97
CA PHE A 38 19.76 -11.40 29.96
C PHE A 38 19.67 -10.77 28.57
N ARG A 39 20.74 -10.77 27.79
CA ARG A 39 20.76 -10.26 26.40
C ARG A 39 19.91 -11.12 25.50
N ASN A 40 19.94 -12.44 25.63
CA ASN A 40 19.14 -13.36 24.82
C ASN A 40 17.64 -13.29 25.16
N LYS A 41 17.29 -13.20 26.45
CA LYS A 41 15.90 -12.96 26.89
C LYS A 41 15.35 -11.60 26.42
N GLY A 42 16.16 -10.56 26.45
CA GLY A 42 15.80 -9.24 25.92
C GLY A 42 15.51 -9.28 24.41
N ASN A 43 16.33 -9.98 23.63
CA ASN A 43 16.13 -10.13 22.20
C ASN A 43 14.87 -10.96 21.85
N GLU A 44 14.57 -12.00 22.60
CA GLU A 44 13.35 -12.80 22.41
C GLU A 44 12.09 -12.02 22.82
N LEU A 45 12.15 -11.21 23.89
CA LEU A 45 11.06 -10.32 24.28
C LEU A 45 10.79 -9.26 23.20
N VAL A 46 11.83 -8.64 22.66
CA VAL A 46 11.71 -7.65 21.58
C VAL A 46 11.17 -8.28 20.29
N LYS A 47 11.62 -9.50 19.93
CA LYS A 47 11.08 -10.24 18.78
C LYS A 47 9.61 -10.59 18.97
N THR A 48 9.24 -11.07 20.15
CA THR A 48 7.86 -11.42 20.49
C THR A 48 6.97 -10.17 20.50
N PHE A 49 7.45 -9.07 21.09
CA PHE A 49 6.74 -7.80 21.07
C PHE A 49 6.55 -7.24 19.64
N LYS A 50 7.59 -7.30 18.78
CA LYS A 50 7.49 -6.95 17.37
C LYS A 50 6.49 -7.84 16.61
N ARG A 51 6.48 -9.16 16.87
CA ARG A 51 5.51 -10.09 16.26
C ARG A 51 4.09 -9.78 16.70
N ILE A 52 3.85 -9.52 17.99
CA ILE A 52 2.54 -9.15 18.53
C ILE A 52 2.10 -7.79 17.98
N LEU A 53 2.98 -6.81 17.91
CA LEU A 53 2.69 -5.50 17.35
C LEU A 53 2.37 -5.60 15.84
N PHE A 54 3.12 -6.40 15.10
CA PHE A 54 2.90 -6.59 13.66
C PHE A 54 1.63 -7.38 13.37
N SER A 55 1.33 -8.44 14.15
CA SER A 55 0.09 -9.20 14.02
C SER A 55 -1.12 -8.40 14.50
N GLY A 56 -1.00 -7.62 15.57
CA GLY A 56 -2.04 -6.72 16.04
C GLY A 56 -2.35 -5.59 15.07
N MET A 57 -1.32 -5.00 14.47
CA MET A 57 -1.49 -3.96 13.44
C MET A 57 -2.07 -4.53 12.14
N SER A 58 -1.67 -5.75 11.76
CA SER A 58 -2.23 -6.47 10.60
C SER A 58 -3.69 -6.86 10.84
N LEU A 59 -4.03 -7.34 12.03
CA LEU A 59 -5.41 -7.66 12.42
C LEU A 59 -6.27 -6.40 12.52
N SER A 60 -5.74 -5.30 13.08
CA SER A 60 -6.42 -4.01 13.14
C SER A 60 -6.67 -3.44 11.74
N LEU A 61 -5.70 -3.57 10.81
CA LEU A 61 -5.86 -3.18 9.42
C LEU A 61 -6.92 -4.03 8.70
N LEU A 62 -6.96 -5.35 8.96
CA LEU A 62 -8.00 -6.23 8.44
C LEU A 62 -9.38 -5.87 8.99
N LEU A 63 -9.48 -5.56 10.29
CA LEU A 63 -10.73 -5.12 10.91
C LEU A 63 -11.19 -3.76 10.37
N LEU A 64 -10.27 -2.84 10.08
CA LEU A 64 -10.61 -1.58 9.41
C LEU A 64 -11.10 -1.81 7.98
N LEU A 65 -10.51 -2.75 7.25
CA LEU A 65 -10.93 -3.11 5.89
C LEU A 65 -12.29 -3.80 5.84
N THR A 66 -12.60 -4.65 6.83
CA THR A 66 -13.91 -5.34 6.93
C THR A 66 -14.99 -4.47 7.55
N GLY A 67 -14.62 -3.44 8.34
CA GLY A 67 -15.53 -2.54 9.03
C GLY A 67 -16.00 -1.32 8.25
N CYS A 68 -15.49 -1.08 7.03
CA CYS A 68 -15.84 0.12 6.24
C CYS A 68 -17.33 0.15 5.86
N VAL A 69 -17.90 -0.98 5.45
CA VAL A 69 -19.36 -1.15 5.28
C VAL A 69 -19.71 -2.53 5.82
N GLY A 70 -20.47 -2.56 6.89
CA GLY A 70 -21.01 -3.78 7.48
C GLY A 70 -22.28 -4.24 6.77
N ARG A 71 -22.87 -5.32 7.29
CA ARG A 71 -24.22 -5.76 6.93
C ARG A 71 -25.06 -5.85 8.19
N ASP A 72 -26.28 -5.42 8.09
CA ASP A 72 -27.28 -5.61 9.14
C ASP A 72 -27.76 -7.08 9.20
N LYS A 73 -28.64 -7.41 10.15
CA LYS A 73 -29.19 -8.77 10.28
C LYS A 73 -30.02 -9.20 9.08
N ALA A 74 -30.49 -8.27 8.26
CA ALA A 74 -31.25 -8.52 7.05
C ALA A 74 -30.34 -8.64 5.80
N GLY A 75 -29.03 -8.45 5.95
CA GLY A 75 -28.05 -8.54 4.88
C GLY A 75 -27.84 -7.23 4.10
N ASN A 76 -28.49 -6.13 4.49
CA ASN A 76 -28.34 -4.82 3.86
C ASN A 76 -27.03 -4.15 4.31
N PRO A 77 -26.44 -3.30 3.45
CA PRO A 77 -25.28 -2.52 3.84
C PRO A 77 -25.61 -1.61 5.03
N SER A 78 -24.66 -1.50 5.97
CA SER A 78 -24.81 -0.70 7.19
C SER A 78 -23.46 -0.19 7.70
N GLY A 79 -23.50 0.82 8.56
CA GLY A 79 -22.32 1.41 9.20
C GLY A 79 -22.01 2.80 8.68
N ILE A 80 -21.11 3.52 9.39
CA ILE A 80 -20.83 4.95 9.16
C ILE A 80 -20.50 5.26 7.69
N ILE A 81 -19.68 4.45 7.05
CA ILE A 81 -19.30 4.67 5.63
C ILE A 81 -20.51 4.51 4.70
N TRP A 82 -21.39 3.55 5.01
CA TRP A 82 -22.62 3.39 4.25
C TRP A 82 -23.55 4.58 4.47
N ASP A 83 -23.81 4.94 5.72
CA ASP A 83 -24.77 5.99 6.06
C ASP A 83 -24.34 7.37 5.53
N VAL A 84 -23.03 7.68 5.57
CA VAL A 84 -22.48 8.99 5.15
C VAL A 84 -22.21 9.08 3.66
N LEU A 85 -21.73 8.01 3.03
CA LEU A 85 -21.30 8.01 1.63
C LEU A 85 -22.13 7.06 0.75
N GLY A 86 -22.33 5.82 1.16
CA GLY A 86 -22.96 4.78 0.34
C GLY A 86 -24.43 5.05 0.08
N GLN A 87 -25.20 5.38 1.11
CA GLN A 87 -26.62 5.64 0.98
C GLN A 87 -26.91 6.87 0.11
N PRO A 88 -26.29 8.05 0.31
CA PRO A 88 -26.45 9.18 -0.61
C PRO A 88 -26.10 8.86 -2.07
N MET A 89 -25.09 8.01 -2.30
CA MET A 89 -24.75 7.56 -3.65
C MET A 89 -25.84 6.64 -4.22
N ALA A 90 -26.38 5.69 -3.42
CA ALA A 90 -27.46 4.81 -3.82
C ALA A 90 -28.74 5.59 -4.13
N ASP A 91 -29.08 6.56 -3.30
CA ASP A 91 -30.24 7.46 -3.51
C ASP A 91 -30.06 8.31 -4.76
N SER A 92 -28.84 8.80 -5.01
CA SER A 92 -28.51 9.53 -6.24
C SER A 92 -28.64 8.64 -7.48
N ILE A 93 -28.15 7.40 -7.45
CA ILE A 93 -28.33 6.43 -8.53
C ILE A 93 -29.82 6.21 -8.77
N GLN A 94 -30.61 6.03 -7.73
CA GLN A 94 -32.05 5.80 -7.86
C GLN A 94 -32.77 7.02 -8.40
N PHE A 95 -32.39 8.21 -7.97
CA PHE A 95 -32.93 9.48 -8.48
C PHE A 95 -32.69 9.63 -9.98
N PHE A 96 -31.45 9.51 -10.44
CA PHE A 96 -31.12 9.63 -11.86
C PHE A 96 -31.75 8.49 -12.69
N ALA A 97 -31.82 7.29 -12.16
CA ALA A 97 -32.39 6.16 -12.90
C ALA A 97 -33.90 6.26 -13.11
N LYS A 98 -34.64 6.64 -12.07
CA LYS A 98 -36.12 6.64 -12.06
C LYS A 98 -36.70 8.02 -12.35
N ASN A 99 -36.31 9.04 -11.57
CA ASN A 99 -36.91 10.35 -11.64
C ASN A 99 -36.49 11.11 -12.91
N SER A 100 -35.23 10.93 -13.35
CA SER A 100 -34.74 11.54 -14.60
C SER A 100 -34.93 10.62 -15.83
N GLY A 101 -35.40 9.39 -15.65
CA GLY A 101 -35.65 8.46 -16.73
C GLY A 101 -34.42 7.92 -17.46
N LEU A 102 -33.21 8.14 -16.92
CA LEU A 102 -31.96 7.80 -17.61
C LEU A 102 -31.62 6.29 -17.56
N GLY A 103 -32.29 5.54 -16.68
CA GLY A 103 -31.95 4.14 -16.40
C GLY A 103 -30.71 3.97 -15.55
N TYR A 104 -30.54 2.80 -14.95
CA TYR A 104 -29.52 2.55 -13.93
C TYR A 104 -28.08 2.60 -14.45
N GLY A 105 -27.83 2.21 -15.71
CA GLY A 105 -26.48 2.26 -16.26
C GLY A 105 -25.92 3.68 -16.36
N LEU A 106 -26.68 4.60 -16.96
CA LEU A 106 -26.29 6.02 -17.02
C LEU A 106 -26.26 6.66 -15.63
N ALA A 107 -27.18 6.29 -14.75
CA ALA A 107 -27.18 6.78 -13.38
C ALA A 107 -25.88 6.42 -12.64
N ILE A 108 -25.40 5.18 -12.76
CA ILE A 108 -24.11 4.74 -12.19
C ILE A 108 -22.95 5.54 -12.78
N ILE A 109 -22.93 5.76 -14.10
CA ILE A 109 -21.90 6.56 -14.77
C ILE A 109 -21.88 7.99 -14.21
N ILE A 110 -23.03 8.64 -14.14
CA ILE A 110 -23.18 10.03 -13.68
C ILE A 110 -22.74 10.17 -12.22
N VAL A 111 -23.24 9.31 -11.32
CA VAL A 111 -22.88 9.36 -9.91
C VAL A 111 -21.40 9.08 -9.72
N THR A 112 -20.84 8.13 -10.48
CA THR A 112 -19.40 7.87 -10.45
C THR A 112 -18.58 9.09 -10.89
N LEU A 113 -18.98 9.76 -11.96
CA LEU A 113 -18.30 10.98 -12.42
C LEU A 113 -18.40 12.11 -11.40
N ILE A 114 -19.57 12.34 -10.79
CA ILE A 114 -19.76 13.35 -9.75
C ILE A 114 -18.81 13.06 -8.58
N VAL A 115 -18.81 11.85 -8.06
CA VAL A 115 -17.93 11.46 -6.95
C VAL A 115 -16.45 11.60 -7.33
N ARG A 116 -16.07 11.20 -8.55
CA ARG A 116 -14.70 11.35 -9.06
C ARG A 116 -14.29 12.81 -9.17
N LEU A 117 -15.18 13.69 -9.62
CA LEU A 117 -14.92 15.13 -9.70
C LEU A 117 -14.74 15.76 -8.31
N ILE A 118 -15.52 15.33 -7.32
CA ILE A 118 -15.39 15.80 -5.94
C ILE A 118 -14.04 15.39 -5.34
N ILE A 119 -13.60 14.14 -5.61
CA ILE A 119 -12.35 13.58 -5.06
C ILE A 119 -11.13 14.03 -5.90
N PHE A 120 -11.31 14.46 -7.14
CA PHE A 120 -10.25 14.76 -8.09
C PHE A 120 -9.19 15.74 -7.55
N PRO A 121 -9.54 16.88 -6.93
CA PRO A 121 -8.55 17.82 -6.37
C PRO A 121 -7.66 17.15 -5.32
N LEU A 122 -8.26 16.32 -4.45
CA LEU A 122 -7.53 15.57 -3.44
C LEU A 122 -6.59 14.53 -4.08
N GLY A 123 -7.05 13.83 -5.12
CA GLY A 123 -6.25 12.89 -5.89
C GLY A 123 -5.05 13.55 -6.58
N ILE A 124 -5.24 14.73 -7.17
CA ILE A 124 -4.16 15.53 -7.76
C ILE A 124 -3.14 15.96 -6.70
N TYR A 125 -3.60 16.45 -5.55
CA TYR A 125 -2.70 16.83 -4.46
C TYR A 125 -1.86 15.67 -3.92
N GLN A 126 -2.48 14.51 -3.72
CA GLN A 126 -1.76 13.29 -3.32
C GLN A 126 -0.73 12.87 -4.37
N SER A 127 -1.12 12.90 -5.65
CA SER A 127 -0.24 12.55 -6.76
C SER A 127 0.93 13.55 -6.90
N TRP A 128 0.67 14.84 -6.66
CA TRP A 128 1.72 15.87 -6.63
C TRP A 128 2.74 15.56 -5.54
N LYS A 129 2.31 15.27 -4.30
CA LYS A 129 3.21 14.91 -3.20
C LYS A 129 4.01 13.64 -3.51
N ALA A 130 3.37 12.60 -4.05
CA ALA A 130 4.04 11.36 -4.41
C ALA A 130 5.07 11.59 -5.53
N THR A 131 4.74 12.41 -6.53
CA THR A 131 5.66 12.75 -7.62
C THR A 131 6.83 13.58 -7.11
N LEU A 132 6.60 14.58 -6.26
CA LEU A 132 7.66 15.38 -5.64
C LEU A 132 8.65 14.50 -4.87
N GLN A 133 8.14 13.58 -4.06
CA GLN A 133 8.97 12.61 -3.34
C GLN A 133 9.77 11.72 -4.30
N SER A 134 9.16 11.25 -5.39
CA SER A 134 9.83 10.44 -6.40
C SER A 134 10.94 11.22 -7.12
N GLU A 135 10.69 12.47 -7.48
CA GLU A 135 11.70 13.31 -8.15
C GLU A 135 12.85 13.70 -7.20
N LYS A 136 12.56 13.99 -5.92
CA LYS A 136 13.61 14.18 -4.89
C LYS A 136 14.44 12.90 -4.69
N MET A 137 13.81 11.74 -4.66
CA MET A 137 14.52 10.46 -4.55
C MET A 137 15.47 10.26 -5.74
N ASN A 138 15.03 10.59 -6.96
CA ASN A 138 15.86 10.51 -8.16
C ASN A 138 17.02 11.52 -8.13
N TYR A 139 16.76 12.74 -7.71
CA TYR A 139 17.77 13.81 -7.61
C TYR A 139 18.88 13.44 -6.61
N PHE A 140 18.51 12.95 -5.45
CA PHE A 140 19.45 12.53 -4.40
C PHE A 140 19.93 11.06 -4.54
N LYS A 141 19.64 10.40 -5.66
CA LYS A 141 20.10 9.03 -5.93
C LYS A 141 21.61 8.83 -5.73
N PRO A 142 22.52 9.75 -6.14
CA PRO A 142 23.95 9.58 -5.90
C PRO A 142 24.31 9.43 -4.41
N ILE A 143 23.54 10.04 -3.51
CA ILE A 143 23.73 9.95 -2.06
C ILE A 143 23.17 8.62 -1.53
N PHE A 144 22.02 8.17 -2.04
CA PHE A 144 21.33 6.99 -1.51
C PHE A 144 21.84 5.66 -2.10
N ALA A 145 22.35 5.66 -3.35
CA ALA A 145 22.78 4.44 -4.04
C ALA A 145 23.90 3.68 -3.28
N PRO A 146 24.97 4.31 -2.75
CA PRO A 146 25.99 3.60 -2.00
C PRO A 146 25.46 2.95 -0.72
N ILE A 147 24.50 3.64 -0.05
CA ILE A 147 23.89 3.12 1.18
C ILE A 147 22.98 1.92 0.83
N GLN A 148 22.23 2.03 -0.26
CA GLN A 148 21.37 0.94 -0.74
C GLN A 148 22.18 -0.29 -1.16
N GLU A 149 23.33 -0.10 -1.77
CA GLU A 149 24.26 -1.18 -2.12
C GLU A 149 24.77 -1.88 -0.86
N ARG A 150 25.14 -1.14 0.19
CA ARG A 150 25.51 -1.73 1.49
C ARG A 150 24.37 -2.53 2.13
N ILE A 151 23.10 -2.08 2.00
CA ILE A 151 21.93 -2.85 2.47
C ILE A 151 21.80 -4.17 1.72
N ASN A 152 22.04 -4.17 0.39
CA ASN A 152 21.91 -5.35 -0.45
C ASN A 152 23.06 -6.35 -0.23
N ASN A 153 24.27 -5.85 0.06
CA ASN A 153 25.48 -6.64 0.26
C ASN A 153 25.74 -7.01 1.73
N ALA A 154 24.89 -6.58 2.66
CA ALA A 154 25.02 -6.87 4.08
C ALA A 154 24.92 -8.36 4.38
N GLU A 155 25.95 -8.94 4.98
CA GLU A 155 26.00 -10.35 5.34
C GLU A 155 25.28 -10.62 6.66
N THR A 156 25.25 -9.64 7.56
CA THR A 156 24.61 -9.76 8.86
C THR A 156 23.36 -8.93 8.99
N GLN A 157 22.44 -9.37 9.83
CA GLN A 157 21.21 -8.61 10.13
C GLN A 157 21.50 -7.27 10.84
N GLU A 158 22.61 -7.20 11.59
CA GLU A 158 23.04 -5.98 12.28
C GLU A 158 23.53 -4.93 11.29
N GLU A 159 24.37 -5.30 10.33
CA GLU A 159 24.83 -4.43 9.24
C GLU A 159 23.67 -3.92 8.37
N LYS A 160 22.73 -4.82 8.03
CA LYS A 160 21.54 -4.45 7.27
C LYS A 160 20.69 -3.42 8.00
N LEU A 161 20.48 -3.59 9.30
CA LEU A 161 19.72 -2.64 10.12
C LEU A 161 20.44 -1.30 10.24
N ALA A 162 21.76 -1.30 10.45
CA ALA A 162 22.57 -0.09 10.53
C ALA A 162 22.51 0.71 9.22
N ALA A 163 22.72 0.04 8.08
CA ALA A 163 22.62 0.68 6.76
C ALA A 163 21.20 1.18 6.44
N GLN A 164 20.14 0.47 6.87
CA GLN A 164 18.76 0.96 6.75
C GLN A 164 18.52 2.22 7.60
N GLN A 165 19.06 2.29 8.82
CA GLN A 165 18.95 3.49 9.66
C GLN A 165 19.67 4.68 9.05
N GLU A 166 20.85 4.44 8.48
CA GLU A 166 21.62 5.46 7.76
C GLU A 166 20.86 5.98 6.54
N LEU A 167 20.25 5.09 5.74
CA LEU A 167 19.41 5.49 4.62
C LEU A 167 18.24 6.36 5.06
N MET A 168 17.56 5.98 6.13
CA MET A 168 16.46 6.76 6.70
C MET A 168 16.91 8.13 7.19
N ALA A 169 18.10 8.23 7.82
CA ALA A 169 18.68 9.50 8.25
C ALA A 169 18.99 10.39 7.05
N ALA A 170 19.72 9.86 6.05
CA ALA A 170 20.06 10.58 4.83
C ALA A 170 18.80 11.07 4.07
N GLN A 171 17.75 10.27 4.01
CA GLN A 171 16.48 10.69 3.43
C GLN A 171 15.85 11.87 4.17
N ARG A 172 15.83 11.83 5.52
CA ARG A 172 15.29 12.93 6.33
C ARG A 172 16.09 14.22 6.17
N GLU A 173 17.41 14.14 6.17
CA GLU A 173 18.32 15.27 5.99
C GLU A 173 18.09 15.96 4.63
N ASN A 174 17.72 15.21 3.61
CA ASN A 174 17.42 15.72 2.27
C ASN A 174 15.91 16.01 2.08
N GLY A 175 15.15 16.19 3.15
CA GLY A 175 13.74 16.61 3.10
C GLY A 175 12.77 15.54 2.56
N LEU A 176 13.18 14.27 2.54
CA LEU A 176 12.34 13.15 2.17
C LEU A 176 11.58 12.63 3.40
N SER A 177 10.27 12.58 3.32
CA SER A 177 9.44 12.05 4.39
C SER A 177 9.34 10.52 4.30
N MET A 178 9.58 9.81 5.41
CA MET A 178 9.37 8.36 5.47
C MET A 178 7.93 7.94 5.16
N PHE A 179 6.95 8.81 5.43
CA PHE A 179 5.53 8.60 5.17
C PHE A 179 5.01 9.35 3.94
N GLY A 180 5.81 10.21 3.33
CA GLY A 180 5.37 11.16 2.31
C GLY A 180 5.36 10.65 0.88
N GLY A 181 6.08 9.58 0.58
CA GLY A 181 6.29 9.17 -0.80
C GLY A 181 5.34 8.09 -1.32
N ILE A 182 5.12 7.07 -0.55
CA ILE A 182 4.34 5.89 -0.99
C ILE A 182 3.56 5.36 0.22
N GLY A 183 3.11 6.25 1.07
CA GLY A 183 2.36 5.86 2.24
C GLY A 183 1.02 5.22 1.87
N CYS A 184 0.48 4.45 2.78
CA CYS A 184 -0.89 3.92 2.70
C CYS A 184 -1.98 5.03 2.72
N LEU A 185 -1.60 6.31 2.87
CA LEU A 185 -2.54 7.42 2.96
C LEU A 185 -3.49 7.54 1.75
N PRO A 186 -3.02 7.45 0.47
CA PRO A 186 -3.93 7.42 -0.67
C PRO A 186 -4.91 6.25 -0.61
N LEU A 187 -4.44 5.09 -0.19
CA LEU A 187 -5.27 3.89 -0.05
C LEU A 187 -6.32 4.08 1.07
N LEU A 188 -5.91 4.60 2.22
CA LEU A 188 -6.82 4.85 3.36
C LEU A 188 -7.92 5.85 3.01
N ILE A 189 -7.61 6.90 2.23
CA ILE A 189 -8.61 7.87 1.78
C ILE A 189 -9.50 7.25 0.70
N GLN A 190 -8.93 6.51 -0.25
CA GLN A 190 -9.66 5.92 -1.37
C GLN A 190 -10.63 4.81 -0.94
N MET A 191 -10.26 4.00 0.07
CA MET A 191 -11.03 2.81 0.47
C MET A 191 -12.48 3.10 0.89
N PRO A 192 -12.78 4.12 1.72
CA PRO A 192 -14.16 4.47 2.06
C PRO A 192 -15.03 4.78 0.84
N PHE A 193 -14.52 5.58 -0.10
CA PHE A 193 -15.23 5.92 -1.33
C PHE A 193 -15.42 4.72 -2.25
N PHE A 194 -14.38 3.87 -2.34
CA PHE A 194 -14.45 2.62 -3.10
C PHE A 194 -15.55 1.71 -2.52
N SER A 195 -15.53 1.46 -1.21
CA SER A 195 -16.54 0.64 -0.54
C SER A 195 -17.95 1.21 -0.72
N ALA A 196 -18.13 2.50 -0.51
CA ALA A 196 -19.41 3.17 -0.65
C ALA A 196 -20.00 3.00 -2.06
N LEU A 197 -19.22 3.30 -3.10
CA LEU A 197 -19.67 3.14 -4.49
C LEU A 197 -19.88 1.67 -4.89
N PHE A 198 -19.01 0.78 -4.41
CA PHE A 198 -19.15 -0.66 -4.64
C PHE A 198 -20.51 -1.16 -4.13
N PHE A 199 -20.82 -0.84 -2.87
CA PHE A 199 -22.08 -1.25 -2.26
C PHE A 199 -23.29 -0.51 -2.87
N ALA A 200 -23.16 0.79 -3.16
CA ALA A 200 -24.23 1.54 -3.84
C ALA A 200 -24.54 0.94 -5.22
N ALA A 201 -23.54 0.64 -6.04
CA ALA A 201 -23.75 0.03 -7.35
C ALA A 201 -24.36 -1.39 -7.27
N GLN A 202 -24.05 -2.13 -6.21
CA GLN A 202 -24.53 -3.52 -6.03
C GLN A 202 -25.93 -3.59 -5.38
N TYR A 203 -26.19 -2.75 -4.39
CA TYR A 203 -27.36 -2.88 -3.51
C TYR A 203 -28.47 -1.86 -3.79
N THR A 204 -28.29 -0.91 -4.70
CA THR A 204 -29.39 -0.01 -5.10
C THR A 204 -30.52 -0.83 -5.74
N ASN A 205 -31.72 -0.68 -5.17
CA ASN A 205 -32.91 -1.38 -5.62
C ASN A 205 -33.19 -1.14 -7.11
N GLY A 206 -33.32 -2.22 -7.88
CA GLY A 206 -33.59 -2.18 -9.30
C GLY A 206 -32.36 -2.29 -10.21
N VAL A 207 -31.14 -2.10 -9.69
CA VAL A 207 -29.89 -2.24 -10.47
C VAL A 207 -29.74 -3.68 -10.97
N ALA A 208 -29.87 -4.66 -10.08
CA ALA A 208 -29.62 -6.07 -10.40
C ALA A 208 -30.60 -6.64 -11.48
N SER A 209 -31.80 -6.08 -11.59
CA SER A 209 -32.80 -6.50 -12.61
C SER A 209 -32.75 -5.66 -13.87
N SER A 210 -31.92 -4.63 -13.94
CA SER A 210 -31.84 -3.72 -15.08
C SER A 210 -30.78 -4.13 -16.11
N THR A 211 -30.92 -3.57 -17.31
CA THR A 211 -29.95 -3.74 -18.39
C THR A 211 -29.42 -2.41 -18.88
N PHE A 212 -28.18 -2.40 -19.35
CA PHE A 212 -27.54 -1.25 -19.96
C PHE A 212 -26.76 -1.69 -21.20
N LEU A 213 -27.07 -1.13 -22.37
CA LEU A 213 -26.50 -1.52 -23.66
C LEU A 213 -26.54 -3.05 -23.91
N GLY A 214 -27.65 -3.68 -23.52
CA GLY A 214 -27.83 -5.14 -23.65
C GLY A 214 -27.13 -5.96 -22.54
N ILE A 215 -26.39 -5.34 -21.62
CA ILE A 215 -25.67 -6.01 -20.51
C ILE A 215 -26.57 -6.02 -19.29
N ASN A 216 -26.80 -7.18 -18.70
CA ASN A 216 -27.49 -7.29 -17.41
C ASN A 216 -26.58 -6.77 -16.28
N LEU A 217 -27.01 -5.73 -15.58
CA LEU A 217 -26.21 -5.07 -14.54
C LEU A 217 -26.03 -5.91 -13.27
N GLY A 218 -26.92 -6.87 -13.03
CA GLY A 218 -26.83 -7.78 -11.88
C GLY A 218 -25.94 -9.00 -12.08
N LYS A 219 -25.42 -9.23 -13.30
CA LYS A 219 -24.57 -10.39 -13.61
C LYS A 219 -23.19 -9.93 -14.08
N PRO A 220 -22.14 -10.74 -13.90
CA PRO A 220 -20.83 -10.45 -14.49
C PRO A 220 -20.90 -10.30 -16.01
N SER A 221 -20.09 -9.40 -16.58
CA SER A 221 -20.04 -9.14 -18.01
C SER A 221 -18.61 -9.25 -18.54
N LEU A 222 -18.38 -10.20 -19.44
CA LEU A 222 -17.07 -10.37 -20.08
C LEU A 222 -16.66 -9.12 -20.87
N ALA A 223 -17.59 -8.47 -21.55
CA ALA A 223 -17.30 -7.26 -22.33
C ALA A 223 -16.76 -6.13 -21.43
N LEU A 224 -17.44 -5.85 -20.31
CA LEU A 224 -16.97 -4.83 -19.36
C LEU A 224 -15.66 -5.25 -18.67
N THR A 225 -15.48 -6.54 -18.39
CA THR A 225 -14.22 -7.07 -17.81
C THR A 225 -13.04 -6.86 -18.75
N LEU A 226 -13.21 -7.09 -20.05
CA LEU A 226 -12.14 -6.83 -21.03
C LEU A 226 -11.84 -5.32 -21.12
N ILE A 227 -12.86 -4.48 -21.16
CA ILE A 227 -12.69 -3.03 -21.21
C ILE A 227 -11.94 -2.53 -19.98
N VAL A 228 -12.34 -2.95 -18.79
CA VAL A 228 -11.66 -2.51 -17.54
C VAL A 228 -10.22 -3.03 -17.49
N GLY A 229 -9.97 -4.25 -17.95
CA GLY A 229 -8.62 -4.81 -18.04
C GLY A 229 -7.70 -3.97 -18.93
N VAL A 230 -8.18 -3.59 -20.12
CA VAL A 230 -7.43 -2.72 -21.04
C VAL A 230 -7.18 -1.33 -20.44
N LEU A 231 -8.18 -0.71 -19.83
CA LEU A 231 -8.05 0.61 -19.21
C LEU A 231 -7.01 0.62 -18.08
N TYR A 232 -7.06 -0.37 -17.18
CA TYR A 232 -6.11 -0.47 -16.08
C TYR A 232 -4.70 -0.88 -16.55
N TYR A 233 -4.60 -1.64 -17.64
CA TYR A 233 -3.31 -1.92 -18.26
C TYR A 233 -2.68 -0.66 -18.86
N ILE A 234 -3.45 0.15 -19.60
CA ILE A 234 -3.00 1.45 -20.13
C ILE A 234 -2.57 2.37 -18.96
N GLN A 235 -3.37 2.43 -17.90
CA GLN A 235 -3.06 3.22 -16.71
C GLN A 235 -1.75 2.76 -16.04
N SER A 236 -1.49 1.44 -16.00
CA SER A 236 -0.23 0.86 -15.51
C SER A 236 0.97 1.28 -16.35
N LEU A 237 0.85 1.24 -17.68
CA LEU A 237 1.90 1.71 -18.60
C LEU A 237 2.20 3.19 -18.40
N LEU A 238 1.16 4.03 -18.29
CA LEU A 238 1.33 5.47 -18.05
C LEU A 238 1.98 5.76 -16.69
N SER A 239 1.66 4.98 -15.67
CA SER A 239 2.26 5.10 -14.34
C SER A 239 3.76 4.81 -14.37
N LEU A 240 4.19 3.76 -15.08
CA LEU A 240 5.60 3.40 -15.23
C LEU A 240 6.36 4.36 -16.15
N HIS A 241 5.71 4.90 -17.18
CA HIS A 241 6.35 5.83 -18.12
C HIS A 241 6.89 7.11 -17.45
N GLY A 242 6.26 7.53 -16.35
CA GLY A 242 6.72 8.68 -15.58
C GLY A 242 8.00 8.43 -14.76
N ILE A 243 8.47 7.20 -14.61
CA ILE A 243 9.64 6.84 -13.80
C ILE A 243 10.85 6.69 -14.71
N GLU A 244 11.87 7.54 -14.52
CA GLU A 244 13.11 7.50 -15.31
C GLU A 244 14.17 6.57 -14.73
N ASP A 245 14.17 6.40 -13.41
CA ASP A 245 15.10 5.50 -12.75
C ASP A 245 14.76 4.04 -13.05
N GLU A 246 15.61 3.35 -13.80
CA GLU A 246 15.39 1.95 -14.22
C GLU A 246 15.35 0.98 -13.02
N THR A 247 16.08 1.27 -11.94
CA THR A 247 16.07 0.44 -10.73
C THR A 247 14.72 0.57 -10.01
N GLN A 248 14.25 1.81 -9.82
CA GLN A 248 12.95 2.09 -9.22
C GLN A 248 11.81 1.53 -10.10
N LYS A 249 11.91 1.72 -11.40
CA LYS A 249 10.96 1.20 -12.38
C LYS A 249 10.87 -0.33 -12.35
N ALA A 250 12.01 -1.03 -12.26
CA ALA A 250 12.06 -2.48 -12.15
C ALA A 250 11.41 -2.97 -10.85
N GLN A 251 11.66 -2.31 -9.72
CA GLN A 251 11.04 -2.64 -8.44
C GLN A 251 9.52 -2.44 -8.46
N MET A 252 9.04 -1.36 -9.07
CA MET A 252 7.62 -1.05 -9.14
C MET A 252 6.87 -1.84 -10.21
N LYS A 253 7.55 -2.35 -11.23
CA LYS A 253 6.96 -3.05 -12.37
C LYS A 253 6.05 -4.21 -11.96
N SER A 254 6.53 -5.05 -11.06
CA SER A 254 5.73 -6.19 -10.57
C SER A 254 4.45 -5.75 -9.87
N ALA A 255 4.55 -4.78 -8.95
CA ALA A 255 3.39 -4.26 -8.23
C ALA A 255 2.41 -3.53 -9.16
N THR A 256 2.90 -2.79 -10.14
CA THR A 256 2.09 -2.02 -11.09
C THR A 256 1.29 -2.94 -12.02
N TYR A 257 1.87 -4.04 -12.51
CA TYR A 257 1.12 -5.00 -13.34
C TYR A 257 0.20 -5.92 -12.54
N MET A 258 0.39 -6.06 -11.24
CA MET A 258 -0.54 -6.80 -10.40
C MET A 258 -1.93 -6.14 -10.35
N SER A 259 -2.02 -4.80 -10.42
CA SER A 259 -3.27 -4.04 -10.35
C SER A 259 -4.27 -4.41 -11.48
N PRO A 260 -3.91 -4.38 -12.78
CA PRO A 260 -4.83 -4.82 -13.85
C PRO A 260 -5.27 -6.27 -13.70
N ILE A 261 -4.36 -7.16 -13.30
CA ILE A 261 -4.70 -8.58 -13.10
C ILE A 261 -5.75 -8.72 -12.00
N MET A 262 -5.54 -8.07 -10.86
CA MET A 262 -6.48 -8.11 -9.74
C MET A 262 -7.86 -7.57 -10.12
N ILE A 263 -7.91 -6.43 -10.83
CA ILE A 263 -9.20 -5.83 -11.21
C ILE A 263 -9.97 -6.72 -12.21
N VAL A 264 -9.27 -7.40 -13.13
CA VAL A 264 -9.88 -8.37 -14.05
C VAL A 264 -10.48 -9.54 -13.26
N VAL A 265 -9.72 -10.12 -12.33
CA VAL A 265 -10.20 -11.24 -11.49
C VAL A 265 -11.44 -10.81 -10.69
N PHE A 266 -11.39 -9.66 -10.02
CA PHE A 266 -12.53 -9.14 -9.27
C PHE A 266 -13.74 -8.83 -10.16
N SER A 267 -13.51 -8.35 -11.38
CA SER A 267 -14.57 -8.05 -12.35
C SER A 267 -15.35 -9.32 -12.78
N PHE A 268 -14.66 -10.44 -12.92
CA PHE A 268 -15.32 -11.72 -13.19
C PHE A 268 -16.23 -12.21 -12.06
N MET A 269 -15.94 -11.77 -10.83
CA MET A 269 -16.70 -12.16 -9.63
C MET A 269 -17.79 -11.13 -9.28
N SER A 270 -17.75 -9.95 -9.89
CA SER A 270 -18.63 -8.82 -9.54
C SER A 270 -19.73 -8.62 -10.55
N PRO A 271 -20.91 -8.11 -10.14
CA PRO A 271 -21.96 -7.69 -11.07
C PRO A 271 -21.46 -6.61 -12.04
N ALA A 272 -22.05 -6.56 -13.25
CA ALA A 272 -21.70 -5.59 -14.29
C ALA A 272 -21.85 -4.13 -13.83
N ALA A 273 -22.76 -3.85 -12.92
CA ALA A 273 -22.92 -2.52 -12.31
C ALA A 273 -21.62 -2.04 -11.63
N VAL A 274 -20.95 -2.94 -10.89
CA VAL A 274 -19.67 -2.65 -10.23
C VAL A 274 -18.55 -2.52 -11.27
N THR A 275 -18.51 -3.40 -12.25
CA THR A 275 -17.51 -3.32 -13.33
C THR A 275 -17.67 -2.04 -14.15
N LEU A 276 -18.90 -1.59 -14.39
CA LEU A 276 -19.18 -0.31 -15.06
C LEU A 276 -18.63 0.88 -14.28
N TYR A 277 -18.78 0.88 -12.96
CA TYR A 277 -18.16 1.87 -12.08
C TYR A 277 -16.61 1.85 -12.23
N TRP A 278 -15.98 0.68 -12.31
CA TRP A 278 -14.52 0.58 -12.53
C TRP A 278 -14.09 1.06 -13.91
N VAL A 279 -14.88 0.82 -14.96
CA VAL A 279 -14.61 1.36 -16.30
C VAL A 279 -14.58 2.88 -16.28
N VAL A 280 -15.59 3.52 -15.69
CA VAL A 280 -15.65 4.99 -15.58
C VAL A 280 -14.50 5.51 -14.72
N GLY A 281 -14.25 4.85 -13.58
CA GLY A 281 -13.15 5.19 -12.69
C GLY A 281 -11.78 5.08 -13.34
N GLY A 282 -11.53 4.00 -14.09
CA GLY A 282 -10.29 3.77 -14.83
C GLY A 282 -10.04 4.84 -15.90
N PHE A 283 -11.09 5.25 -16.61
CA PHE A 283 -10.97 6.33 -17.58
C PHE A 283 -10.56 7.66 -16.94
N VAL A 284 -11.18 8.03 -15.82
CA VAL A 284 -10.79 9.23 -15.06
C VAL A 284 -9.36 9.13 -14.52
N GLN A 285 -8.92 7.95 -14.09
CA GLN A 285 -7.54 7.72 -13.63
C GLN A 285 -6.51 7.88 -14.75
N ILE A 286 -6.82 7.46 -15.99
CA ILE A 286 -5.96 7.68 -17.15
C ILE A 286 -5.77 9.18 -17.38
N ILE A 287 -6.86 9.96 -17.37
CA ILE A 287 -6.80 11.43 -17.51
C ILE A 287 -5.93 12.03 -16.38
N GLN A 288 -6.16 11.62 -15.15
CA GLN A 288 -5.38 12.09 -14.00
C GLN A 288 -3.89 11.76 -14.16
N GLN A 289 -3.55 10.53 -14.56
CA GLN A 289 -2.16 10.11 -14.77
C GLN A 289 -1.49 10.89 -15.91
N PHE A 290 -2.24 11.20 -16.95
CA PHE A 290 -1.75 12.04 -18.03
C PHE A 290 -1.43 13.46 -17.54
N ILE A 291 -2.30 14.08 -16.77
CA ILE A 291 -2.06 15.39 -16.15
C ILE A 291 -0.78 15.37 -15.30
N ILE A 292 -0.60 14.31 -14.49
CA ILE A 292 0.57 14.17 -13.64
C ILE A 292 1.85 14.07 -14.48
N ASN A 293 1.87 13.19 -15.46
CA ASN A 293 3.09 12.91 -16.23
C ASN A 293 3.51 14.09 -17.11
N TYR A 294 2.57 14.72 -17.79
CA TYR A 294 2.88 15.73 -18.82
C TYR A 294 2.79 17.19 -18.35
N LEU A 295 1.97 17.49 -17.34
CA LEU A 295 1.80 18.86 -16.85
C LEU A 295 2.50 19.10 -15.52
N MET A 296 2.44 18.15 -14.58
CA MET A 296 2.92 18.38 -13.23
C MET A 296 4.39 17.96 -13.06
N ARG A 297 4.77 16.79 -13.52
CA ARG A 297 6.12 16.22 -13.32
C ARG A 297 7.24 17.11 -13.87
N PRO A 298 7.14 17.73 -15.07
CA PRO A 298 8.19 18.63 -15.57
C PRO A 298 8.39 19.86 -14.69
N ARG A 299 7.31 20.39 -14.11
CA ARG A 299 7.37 21.54 -13.19
C ARG A 299 8.02 21.16 -11.86
N ILE A 300 7.65 19.99 -11.33
CA ILE A 300 8.22 19.46 -10.08
C ILE A 300 9.73 19.20 -10.23
N ARG A 301 10.18 18.68 -11.36
CA ARG A 301 11.62 18.49 -11.64
C ARG A 301 12.40 19.79 -11.62
N LYS A 302 11.87 20.82 -12.26
CA LYS A 302 12.50 22.16 -12.20
C LYS A 302 12.60 22.66 -10.78
N GLN A 303 11.51 22.57 -10.01
CA GLN A 303 11.49 22.97 -8.61
C GLN A 303 12.55 22.22 -7.78
N VAL A 304 12.65 20.90 -7.93
CA VAL A 304 13.62 20.08 -7.18
C VAL A 304 15.07 20.39 -7.57
N ALA A 305 15.33 20.78 -8.82
CA ALA A 305 16.66 21.16 -9.29
C ALA A 305 17.09 22.58 -8.84
N GLU A 306 16.14 23.43 -8.47
CA GLU A 306 16.36 24.80 -7.99
C GLU A 306 16.48 24.90 -6.46
N GLU A 307 16.01 23.87 -5.70
CA GLU A 307 16.15 23.72 -4.24
C GLU A 307 17.53 23.19 -3.86
#